data_6afb98955ffaa172552616d935f90e26
#
_entry.id   6afb98955ffaa172552616d935f90e26
#
_cell.length_a   1.000
_cell.length_b   1.000
_cell.length_c   1.000
_cell.angle_alpha   90.00
_cell.angle_beta   90.00
_cell.angle_gamma   90.00
#
_symmetry.space_group_name_H-M   'P 1'
#
loop_
_entity.id
_entity.type
_entity.pdbx_description
1 polymer ?
#
loop_
_entity_poly.entity_id
_entity_poly.type
_entity_poly.pdbx_seq_one_letter_code
_entity_poly.pdbx_strand_id
1 'polypeptide(L)'
;MKRVMIVGQPGAGKSTLARQLGARTGLPVVHIDHIHWTPGWVEREREEKLAMMRAAERKESWIIEGGLSATWDTRLARADTVIVLDIPLALRLWRLLKRR
;
A
#
# COMPACT_ATOMS: atom_id res chain seq x y z
N MET A 1 0.27 0.78 15.97
CA MET A 1 0.13 0.60 14.50
C MET A 1 -1.33 0.35 14.18
N LYS A 2 -2.02 1.36 13.69
CA LYS A 2 -3.44 1.26 13.32
C LYS A 2 -3.68 1.53 11.84
N ARG A 3 -2.98 2.50 11.28
CA ARG A 3 -3.11 2.91 9.89
C ARG A 3 -1.76 2.88 9.22
N VAL A 4 -1.55 1.86 8.38
CA VAL A 4 -0.28 1.59 7.73
C VAL A 4 -0.40 1.85 6.23
N MET A 5 0.49 2.68 5.72
CA MET A 5 0.62 2.96 4.29
C MET A 5 1.86 2.27 3.75
N ILE A 6 1.69 1.42 2.74
CA ILE A 6 2.80 0.72 2.09
C ILE A 6 2.91 1.21 0.66
N VAL A 7 4.05 1.77 0.32
CA VAL A 7 4.34 2.28 -1.02
C VAL A 7 5.64 1.67 -1.54
N GLY A 8 5.84 1.74 -2.84
CA GLY A 8 7.04 1.22 -3.47
C GLY A 8 6.82 0.91 -4.93
N GLN A 9 7.85 0.44 -5.59
CA GLN A 9 7.80 0.12 -7.01
C GLN A 9 7.00 -1.15 -7.28
N PRO A 10 6.39 -1.29 -8.48
CA PRO A 10 5.76 -2.54 -8.89
C PRO A 10 6.74 -3.71 -8.77
N GLY A 11 6.26 -4.83 -8.25
CA GLY A 11 7.10 -6.02 -8.06
C GLY A 11 7.98 -5.99 -6.82
N ALA A 12 7.87 -4.96 -5.97
CA ALA A 12 8.65 -4.87 -4.73
C ALA A 12 8.11 -5.73 -3.57
N GLY A 13 7.00 -6.44 -3.77
CA GLY A 13 6.42 -7.28 -2.73
C GLY A 13 5.46 -6.57 -1.78
N LYS A 14 4.94 -5.41 -2.16
CA LYS A 14 3.99 -4.65 -1.35
C LYS A 14 2.76 -5.46 -0.96
N SER A 15 2.19 -6.14 -1.92
CA SER A 15 0.97 -6.95 -1.73
C SER A 15 1.21 -8.09 -0.74
N THR A 16 2.33 -8.77 -0.89
CA THR A 16 2.74 -9.88 -0.01
C THR A 16 2.97 -9.37 1.41
N LEU A 17 3.70 -8.27 1.56
CA LEU A 17 3.94 -7.68 2.88
C LEU A 17 2.64 -7.24 3.53
N ALA A 18 1.75 -6.60 2.78
CA ALA A 18 0.46 -6.17 3.30
C ALA A 18 -0.36 -7.35 3.84
N ARG A 19 -0.40 -8.46 3.10
CA ARG A 19 -1.12 -9.66 3.54
C ARG A 19 -0.50 -10.27 4.79
N GLN A 20 0.82 -10.35 4.84
CA GLN A 20 1.53 -10.90 6.00
C GLN A 20 1.32 -10.03 7.24
N LEU A 21 1.41 -8.73 7.08
CA LEU A 21 1.19 -7.79 8.17
C LEU A 21 -0.25 -7.82 8.65
N GLY A 22 -1.21 -7.91 7.73
CA GLY A 22 -2.63 -8.05 8.06
C GLY A 22 -2.92 -9.32 8.85
N ALA A 23 -2.30 -10.43 8.48
CA ALA A 23 -2.45 -11.70 9.18
C ALA A 23 -1.92 -11.63 10.62
N ARG A 24 -0.83 -10.89 10.83
CA ARG A 24 -0.20 -10.75 12.16
C ARG A 24 -0.89 -9.73 13.05
N THR A 25 -1.43 -8.67 12.49
CA THR A 25 -2.00 -7.56 13.25
C THR A 25 -3.52 -7.60 13.36
N GLY A 26 -4.18 -8.34 12.47
CA GLY A 26 -5.64 -8.32 12.35
C GLY A 26 -6.18 -7.08 11.66
N LEU A 27 -5.33 -6.20 11.14
CA LEU A 27 -5.77 -5.00 10.45
C LEU A 27 -6.35 -5.34 9.06
N PRO A 28 -7.42 -4.65 8.64
CA PRO A 28 -7.96 -4.85 7.29
C PRO A 28 -6.97 -4.38 6.24
N VAL A 29 -6.84 -5.17 5.17
CA VAL A 29 -5.90 -4.89 4.07
C VAL A 29 -6.65 -4.38 2.86
N VAL A 30 -6.19 -3.26 2.30
CA VAL A 30 -6.73 -2.67 1.08
C VAL A 30 -5.63 -2.65 0.02
N HIS A 31 -5.87 -3.33 -1.09
CA HIS A 31 -4.99 -3.32 -2.25
C HIS A 31 -5.50 -2.30 -3.25
N ILE A 32 -4.73 -1.25 -3.52
CA ILE A 32 -5.16 -0.18 -4.44
C ILE A 32 -5.43 -0.73 -5.84
N ASP A 33 -4.72 -1.75 -6.28
CA ASP A 33 -4.98 -2.37 -7.57
C ASP A 33 -6.40 -2.93 -7.70
N HIS A 34 -6.98 -3.43 -6.61
CA HIS A 34 -8.36 -3.90 -6.60
C HIS A 34 -9.38 -2.76 -6.73
N ILE A 35 -8.97 -1.55 -6.39
CA ILE A 35 -9.78 -0.35 -6.58
C ILE A 35 -9.58 0.22 -7.98
N HIS A 36 -8.34 0.19 -8.49
CA HIS A 36 -8.01 0.73 -9.80
C HIS A 36 -8.64 -0.06 -10.94
N TRP A 37 -8.65 -1.38 -10.83
CA TRP A 37 -9.15 -2.28 -11.88
C TRP A 37 -10.46 -2.94 -11.47
N THR A 38 -11.38 -3.03 -12.44
CA THR A 38 -12.57 -3.88 -12.34
C THR A 38 -12.26 -5.25 -12.94
N PRO A 39 -13.15 -6.27 -12.74
CA PRO A 39 -12.98 -7.56 -13.40
C PRO A 39 -12.81 -7.41 -14.91
N GLY A 40 -11.89 -8.17 -15.51
CA GLY A 40 -11.55 -8.07 -16.92
C GLY A 40 -10.52 -7.00 -17.25
N TRP A 41 -9.82 -6.48 -16.26
CA TRP A 41 -8.77 -5.46 -16.41
C TRP A 41 -9.28 -4.15 -17.01
N VAL A 42 -10.51 -3.79 -16.73
CA VAL A 42 -11.10 -2.51 -17.12
C VAL A 42 -10.81 -1.51 -15.99
N GLU A 43 -10.23 -0.37 -16.34
CA GLU A 43 -9.95 0.67 -15.35
C GLU A 43 -11.26 1.25 -14.81
N ARG A 44 -11.35 1.34 -13.48
CA ARG A 44 -12.51 1.93 -12.81
C ARG A 44 -12.53 3.44 -13.06
N GLU A 45 -13.72 4.01 -13.17
CA GLU A 45 -13.89 5.44 -13.34
C GLU A 45 -13.21 6.22 -12.21
N ARG A 46 -12.58 7.35 -12.53
CA ARG A 46 -11.80 8.14 -11.58
C ARG A 46 -12.59 8.55 -10.33
N GLU A 47 -13.80 9.06 -10.51
CA GLU A 47 -14.63 9.50 -9.37
C GLU A 47 -14.97 8.34 -8.44
N GLU A 48 -15.26 7.19 -9.02
CA GLU A 48 -15.54 5.98 -8.26
C GLU A 48 -14.30 5.50 -7.49
N LYS A 49 -13.12 5.51 -8.14
CA LYS A 49 -11.85 5.19 -7.48
C LYS A 49 -11.59 6.08 -6.28
N LEU A 50 -11.76 7.39 -6.45
CA LEU A 50 -11.54 8.36 -5.38
C LEU A 50 -12.52 8.17 -4.23
N ALA A 51 -13.79 7.90 -4.54
CA ALA A 51 -14.80 7.64 -3.51
C ALA A 51 -14.47 6.39 -2.70
N MET A 52 -14.05 5.31 -3.37
CA MET A 52 -13.65 4.06 -2.71
C MET A 52 -12.41 4.25 -1.82
N MET A 53 -11.43 5.00 -2.32
CA MET A 53 -10.21 5.31 -1.54
C MET A 53 -10.53 6.14 -0.31
N ARG A 54 -11.34 7.17 -0.45
CA ARG A 54 -11.75 8.01 0.67
C ARG A 54 -12.52 7.21 1.73
N ALA A 55 -13.40 6.31 1.29
CA ALA A 55 -14.13 5.44 2.19
C ALA A 55 -13.17 4.51 2.97
N ALA A 56 -12.18 3.95 2.29
CA ALA A 56 -11.18 3.10 2.94
C ALA A 56 -10.33 3.88 3.95
N GLU A 57 -9.87 5.07 3.57
CA GLU A 57 -9.03 5.92 4.41
C GLU A 57 -9.72 6.42 5.68
N ARG A 58 -11.03 6.56 5.65
CA ARG A 58 -11.83 7.03 6.80
C ARG A 58 -11.95 6.00 7.90
N LYS A 59 -11.71 4.73 7.61
CA LYS A 59 -11.77 3.68 8.62
C LYS A 59 -10.73 3.94 9.71
N GLU A 60 -11.03 3.50 10.91
CA GLU A 60 -10.16 3.71 12.06
C GLU A 60 -8.83 2.97 11.94
N SER A 61 -8.84 1.83 11.28
CA SER A 61 -7.63 1.03 11.10
C SER A 61 -7.58 0.43 9.70
N TRP A 62 -6.38 0.35 9.14
CA TRP A 62 -6.18 -0.21 7.81
C TRP A 62 -4.70 -0.43 7.48
N ILE A 63 -4.47 -1.30 6.51
CA ILE A 63 -3.21 -1.39 5.79
C ILE A 63 -3.55 -1.13 4.32
N ILE A 64 -3.09 -0.02 3.78
CA ILE A 64 -3.33 0.35 2.37
C ILE A 64 -2.01 0.25 1.62
N GLU A 65 -1.93 -0.64 0.65
CA GLU A 65 -0.76 -0.79 -0.20
C GLU A 65 -1.06 -0.37 -1.64
N GLY A 66 -0.10 0.26 -2.28
CA GLY A 66 -0.21 0.69 -3.67
C GLY A 66 0.17 2.14 -3.88
N GLY A 67 0.01 2.61 -5.11
CA GLY A 67 0.57 3.88 -5.56
C GLY A 67 -0.41 4.88 -6.16
N LEU A 68 -1.68 4.93 -5.74
CA LEU A 68 -2.60 5.94 -6.26
C LEU A 68 -2.23 7.32 -5.71
N SER A 69 -1.52 8.12 -6.51
CA SER A 69 -0.97 9.41 -6.09
C SER A 69 -2.04 10.47 -5.80
N ALA A 70 -3.22 10.37 -6.40
CA ALA A 70 -4.30 11.34 -6.22
C ALA A 70 -4.78 11.45 -4.76
N THR A 71 -4.64 10.39 -3.96
CA THR A 71 -5.04 10.38 -2.55
C THR A 71 -3.86 10.24 -1.60
N TRP A 72 -2.64 10.41 -2.10
CA TRP A 72 -1.44 10.21 -1.29
C TRP A 72 -1.42 11.12 -0.06
N ASP A 73 -1.70 12.41 -0.24
CA ASP A 73 -1.66 13.38 0.86
C ASP A 73 -2.64 13.04 1.97
N THR A 74 -3.86 12.64 1.63
CA THR A 74 -4.87 12.27 2.61
C THR A 74 -4.52 10.99 3.34
N ARG A 75 -3.94 10.00 2.65
CA ARG A 75 -3.46 8.77 3.29
C ARG A 75 -2.29 9.06 4.22
N LEU A 76 -1.34 9.85 3.76
CA LEU A 76 -0.16 10.20 4.56
C LEU A 76 -0.54 10.93 5.83
N ALA A 77 -1.51 11.85 5.74
CA ALA A 77 -1.98 12.62 6.89
C ALA A 77 -2.62 11.72 7.97
N ARG A 78 -3.27 10.62 7.57
CA ARG A 78 -3.92 9.71 8.51
C ARG A 78 -3.05 8.53 8.93
N ALA A 79 -2.02 8.18 8.15
CA ALA A 79 -1.15 7.06 8.45
C ALA A 79 -0.33 7.32 9.71
N ASP A 80 -0.25 6.33 10.58
CA ASP A 80 0.67 6.36 11.71
C ASP A 80 1.98 5.63 11.41
N THR A 81 2.01 4.87 10.32
CA THR A 81 3.19 4.13 9.88
C THR A 81 3.26 4.15 8.36
N VAL A 82 4.44 4.46 7.83
CA VAL A 82 4.69 4.42 6.38
C VAL A 82 5.85 3.48 6.11
N ILE A 83 5.60 2.49 5.25
CA ILE A 83 6.61 1.53 4.82
C ILE A 83 6.91 1.76 3.35
N VAL A 84 8.16 2.03 3.03
CA VAL A 84 8.60 2.24 1.65
C VAL A 84 9.41 1.03 1.20
N LEU A 85 8.92 0.32 0.18
CA LEU A 85 9.62 -0.81 -0.42
C LEU A 85 10.27 -0.38 -1.73
N ASP A 86 11.59 -0.48 -1.76
CA ASP A 86 12.39 -0.16 -2.94
C ASP A 86 13.39 -1.30 -3.15
N ILE A 87 13.17 -2.10 -4.19
CA ILE A 87 14.03 -3.24 -4.51
C ILE A 87 15.50 -2.83 -4.72
N PRO A 88 15.82 -1.77 -5.49
CA PRO A 88 17.20 -1.35 -5.66
C PRO A 88 17.87 -1.00 -4.34
N LEU A 89 17.18 -0.31 -3.45
CA LEU A 89 17.71 0.03 -2.14
C LEU A 89 17.89 -1.23 -1.28
N ALA A 90 16.89 -2.11 -1.26
CA ALA A 90 16.97 -3.36 -0.51
C ALA A 90 18.14 -4.24 -0.99
N LEU A 91 18.35 -4.34 -2.31
CA LEU A 91 19.47 -5.07 -2.87
C LEU A 91 20.81 -4.45 -2.48
N ARG A 92 20.92 -3.12 -2.49
CA ARG A 92 22.13 -2.42 -2.08
C ARG A 92 22.46 -2.68 -0.61
N LEU A 93 21.46 -2.57 0.25
CA LEU A 93 21.64 -2.84 1.67
C LEU A 93 22.05 -4.29 1.91
N TRP A 94 21.42 -5.23 1.23
CA TRP A 94 21.74 -6.66 1.35
C TRP A 94 23.17 -6.94 0.90
N ARG A 95 23.61 -6.36 -0.21
CA ARG A 95 24.99 -6.49 -0.70
C ARG A 95 26.00 -5.94 0.29
N LEU A 96 25.71 -4.80 0.92
CA LEU A 96 26.56 -4.23 1.96
C LEU A 96 26.67 -5.12 3.17
N LEU A 97 25.56 -5.66 3.64
CA LEU A 97 25.53 -6.60 4.76
C LEU A 97 26.29 -7.90 4.47
N LYS A 98 26.19 -8.39 3.23
CA LYS A 98 26.85 -9.61 2.83
C LYS A 98 28.38 -9.48 2.75
N ARG A 99 28.90 -8.27 2.55
CA ARG A 99 30.33 -8.01 2.48
C ARG A 99 31.02 -8.02 3.85
N ARG A 100 30.25 -8.03 4.90
CA ARG A 100 30.74 -8.13 6.27
C ARG A 100 30.88 -9.60 6.66
#